data_ded6f256d8819e236f343e0404efce7b
#
_entry.id   ded6f256d8819e236f343e0404efce7b
#
_cell.length_a   1.000
_cell.length_b   1.000
_cell.length_c   1.000
_cell.angle_alpha   90.00
_cell.angle_beta   90.00
_cell.angle_gamma   90.00
#
_symmetry.space_group_name_H-M   'P 1'
#
loop_
_entity.id
_entity.type
_entity.pdbx_description
1 polymer ?
#
loop_
_entity_poly.entity_id
_entity_poly.type
_entity_poly.pdbx_seq_one_letter_code
_entity_poly.pdbx_strand_id
1 'polypeptide(L)'
;MIGFADFEAFLKASFPDMTDGMVERFRLMDAGYRDWNAKINVISRKDIDSLYDHHVLHSLAIAEYLRTQRPEVYSMFTAPLQEGSVASASQKGSYSTVIDPITSPDNAAQAGLRVLDLGTGGGFPGIPLAVMFPNVRFTLCDSVGKKTIVAREIANMLGLDNVEIVNARAESLPGRFDFVVSRAVASLTDFYPWVKGKYSRSILYLKGGD
;
A
#
# COMPACT_ATOMS: atom_id res chain seq x y z
N MET A 1 14.26 2.25 18.78
CA MET A 1 12.82 2.64 18.79
C MET A 1 12.75 4.14 18.67
N ILE A 2 12.22 4.67 17.55
CA ILE A 2 12.01 6.12 17.37
C ILE A 2 10.59 6.50 17.83
N GLY A 3 10.47 7.68 18.44
CA GLY A 3 9.18 8.27 18.75
C GLY A 3 8.53 8.89 17.49
N PHE A 4 7.23 9.23 17.58
CA PHE A 4 6.55 9.87 16.45
C PHE A 4 7.19 11.21 16.06
N ALA A 5 7.68 11.99 17.01
CA ALA A 5 8.32 13.29 16.73
C ALA A 5 9.58 13.13 15.85
N ASP A 6 10.43 12.14 16.15
CA ASP A 6 11.62 11.86 15.34
C ASP A 6 11.25 11.34 13.96
N PHE A 7 10.22 10.49 13.89
CA PHE A 7 9.67 9.97 12.63
C PHE A 7 9.11 11.11 11.76
N GLU A 8 8.31 12.01 12.35
CA GLU A 8 7.78 13.20 11.66
C GLU A 8 8.88 14.11 11.12
N ALA A 9 9.91 14.36 11.95
CA ALA A 9 11.06 15.16 11.52
C ALA A 9 11.79 14.51 10.32
N PHE A 10 11.99 13.19 10.37
CA PHE A 10 12.54 12.44 9.26
C PHE A 10 11.69 12.55 7.99
N LEU A 11 10.36 12.36 8.10
CA LEU A 11 9.45 12.46 6.96
C LEU A 11 9.54 13.83 6.26
N LYS A 12 9.45 14.90 7.04
CA LYS A 12 9.51 16.28 6.51
C LYS A 12 10.86 16.60 5.88
N ALA A 13 11.94 16.05 6.42
CA ALA A 13 13.28 16.25 5.85
C ALA A 13 13.49 15.44 4.56
N SER A 14 12.95 14.21 4.49
CA SER A 14 13.17 13.31 3.36
C SER A 14 12.20 13.52 2.20
N PHE A 15 10.97 13.97 2.48
CA PHE A 15 9.90 14.13 1.50
C PHE A 15 9.32 15.53 1.54
N PRO A 16 9.84 16.46 0.69
CA PRO A 16 9.42 17.87 0.70
C PRO A 16 7.91 18.10 0.44
N ASP A 17 7.27 17.15 -0.28
CA ASP A 17 5.85 17.23 -0.64
C ASP A 17 4.92 16.66 0.45
N MET A 18 5.47 16.31 1.62
CA MET A 18 4.70 15.79 2.75
C MET A 18 3.72 16.84 3.29
N THR A 19 2.43 16.53 3.21
CA THR A 19 1.38 17.40 3.74
C THR A 19 1.08 17.08 5.21
N ASP A 20 0.52 18.05 5.94
CA ASP A 20 0.08 17.84 7.33
C ASP A 20 -0.97 16.71 7.43
N GLY A 21 -1.83 16.57 6.41
CA GLY A 21 -2.79 15.47 6.33
C GLY A 21 -2.15 14.09 6.22
N MET A 22 -1.04 13.96 5.49
CA MET A 22 -0.26 12.72 5.44
C MET A 22 0.40 12.43 6.79
N VAL A 23 1.00 13.44 7.42
CA VAL A 23 1.63 13.33 8.74
C VAL A 23 0.62 12.85 9.78
N GLU A 24 -0.60 13.42 9.76
CA GLU A 24 -1.65 13.02 10.70
C GLU A 24 -2.10 11.57 10.48
N ARG A 25 -2.22 11.12 9.23
CA ARG A 25 -2.49 9.70 8.94
C ARG A 25 -1.42 8.79 9.50
N PHE A 26 -0.14 9.12 9.35
CA PHE A 26 0.95 8.36 9.97
C PHE A 26 0.86 8.36 11.50
N ARG A 27 0.47 9.48 12.13
CA ARG A 27 0.27 9.57 13.57
C ARG A 27 -0.82 8.62 14.07
N LEU A 28 -1.95 8.57 13.37
CA LEU A 28 -3.08 7.72 13.71
C LEU A 28 -2.76 6.23 13.60
N MET A 29 -1.77 5.84 12.80
CA MET A 29 -1.40 4.42 12.64
C MET A 29 -1.05 3.74 13.96
N ASP A 30 -0.32 4.38 14.87
CA ASP A 30 0.11 3.74 16.12
C ASP A 30 -1.08 3.28 16.96
N ALA A 31 -2.02 4.17 17.23
CA ALA A 31 -3.21 3.85 18.00
C ALA A 31 -4.07 2.77 17.30
N GLY A 32 -4.26 2.88 15.98
CA GLY A 32 -5.03 1.92 15.21
C GLY A 32 -4.42 0.53 15.20
N TYR A 33 -3.12 0.43 14.92
CA TYR A 33 -2.45 -0.87 14.93
C TYR A 33 -2.37 -1.49 16.33
N ARG A 34 -2.20 -0.72 17.41
CA ARG A 34 -2.23 -1.24 18.77
C ARG A 34 -3.60 -1.81 19.12
N ASP A 35 -4.68 -1.09 18.82
CA ASP A 35 -6.05 -1.55 19.07
C ASP A 35 -6.37 -2.85 18.30
N TRP A 36 -6.06 -2.89 17.01
CA TRP A 36 -6.31 -4.07 16.20
C TRP A 36 -5.37 -5.24 16.51
N ASN A 37 -4.11 -4.97 16.84
CA ASN A 37 -3.14 -6.02 17.19
C ASN A 37 -3.46 -6.71 18.53
N ALA A 38 -4.16 -6.03 19.42
CA ALA A 38 -4.70 -6.63 20.64
C ALA A 38 -5.79 -7.69 20.33
N LYS A 39 -6.51 -7.54 19.22
CA LYS A 39 -7.59 -8.44 18.78
C LYS A 39 -7.07 -9.50 17.80
N ILE A 40 -6.26 -9.09 16.83
CA ILE A 40 -5.71 -9.93 15.77
C ILE A 40 -4.22 -9.62 15.64
N ASN A 41 -3.37 -10.58 15.97
CA ASN A 41 -1.92 -10.42 15.95
C ASN A 41 -1.40 -10.35 14.50
N VAL A 42 -1.21 -9.15 13.96
CA VAL A 42 -0.62 -8.89 12.63
C VAL A 42 0.81 -8.39 12.71
N ILE A 43 1.20 -7.84 13.86
CA ILE A 43 2.56 -7.44 14.22
C ILE A 43 2.92 -8.22 15.48
N SER A 44 4.14 -8.74 15.58
CA SER A 44 4.55 -9.46 16.78
C SER A 44 4.39 -8.57 18.03
N ARG A 45 4.02 -9.15 19.17
CA ARG A 45 3.82 -8.39 20.41
C ARG A 45 5.09 -7.67 20.88
N LYS A 46 6.25 -8.17 20.49
CA LYS A 46 7.55 -7.55 20.81
C LYS A 46 7.91 -6.41 19.87
N ASP A 47 7.24 -6.34 18.71
CA ASP A 47 7.58 -5.46 17.62
C ASP A 47 6.60 -4.29 17.45
N ILE A 48 5.44 -4.36 18.11
CA ILE A 48 4.43 -3.30 18.03
C ILE A 48 4.95 -1.94 18.53
N ASP A 49 5.86 -1.96 19.51
CA ASP A 49 6.48 -0.73 20.03
C ASP A 49 7.48 -0.12 19.05
N SER A 50 7.92 -0.89 18.07
CA SER A 50 8.80 -0.46 16.97
C SER A 50 8.03 -0.25 15.66
N LEU A 51 6.74 0.10 15.72
CA LEU A 51 5.87 0.27 14.55
C LEU A 51 6.51 1.20 13.50
N TYR A 52 6.98 2.36 13.93
CA TYR A 52 7.57 3.33 13.00
C TYR A 52 8.89 2.87 12.43
N ASP A 53 9.78 2.27 13.23
CA ASP A 53 11.10 1.80 12.78
C ASP A 53 10.97 0.61 11.82
N HIS A 54 10.29 -0.46 12.29
CA HIS A 54 10.36 -1.76 11.66
C HIS A 54 9.27 -1.99 10.61
N HIS A 55 8.20 -1.20 10.65
CA HIS A 55 7.09 -1.39 9.72
C HIS A 55 6.86 -0.20 8.81
N VAL A 56 6.71 1.00 9.35
CA VAL A 56 6.38 2.19 8.54
C VAL A 56 7.60 2.66 7.75
N LEU A 57 8.75 2.95 8.39
CA LEU A 57 9.97 3.37 7.70
C LEU A 57 10.47 2.31 6.73
N HIS A 58 10.42 1.02 7.13
CA HIS A 58 10.79 -0.05 6.22
C HIS A 58 9.90 -0.07 4.97
N SER A 59 8.60 0.19 5.11
CA SER A 59 7.70 0.33 3.96
C SER A 59 8.06 1.53 3.09
N LEU A 60 8.36 2.67 3.71
CA LEU A 60 8.73 3.90 3.03
C LEU A 60 10.14 3.85 2.38
N ALA A 61 10.95 2.83 2.67
CA ALA A 61 12.19 2.59 1.95
C ALA A 61 11.96 2.44 0.44
N ILE A 62 10.78 1.95 0.01
CA ILE A 62 10.38 1.94 -1.41
C ILE A 62 10.26 3.36 -1.94
N ALA A 63 9.57 4.25 -1.23
CA ALA A 63 9.39 5.64 -1.64
C ALA A 63 10.75 6.37 -1.72
N GLU A 64 11.60 6.17 -0.73
CA GLU A 64 12.95 6.75 -0.70
C GLU A 64 13.84 6.22 -1.83
N TYR A 65 13.81 4.92 -2.09
CA TYR A 65 14.51 4.33 -3.23
C TYR A 65 14.03 4.91 -4.56
N LEU A 66 12.72 5.02 -4.75
CA LEU A 66 12.16 5.61 -5.96
C LEU A 66 12.60 7.07 -6.11
N ARG A 67 12.51 7.86 -5.07
CA ARG A 67 12.88 9.27 -5.07
C ARG A 67 14.35 9.49 -5.41
N THR A 68 15.26 8.69 -4.82
CA THR A 68 16.70 8.89 -4.92
C THR A 68 17.37 8.13 -6.06
N GLN A 69 16.87 6.93 -6.40
CA GLN A 69 17.49 6.05 -7.38
C GLN A 69 16.70 5.91 -8.68
N ARG A 70 15.41 6.23 -8.66
CA ARG A 70 14.51 6.09 -9.80
C ARG A 70 13.54 7.27 -9.91
N PRO A 71 14.06 8.51 -10.01
CA PRO A 71 13.24 9.72 -9.99
C PRO A 71 12.18 9.77 -11.11
N GLU A 72 12.46 9.13 -12.26
CA GLU A 72 11.50 8.99 -13.34
C GLU A 72 10.28 8.13 -12.95
N VAL A 73 10.49 7.10 -12.11
CA VAL A 73 9.41 6.28 -11.56
C VAL A 73 8.72 7.02 -10.42
N TYR A 74 9.47 7.69 -9.55
CA TYR A 74 8.90 8.50 -8.46
C TYR A 74 7.92 9.55 -9.00
N SER A 75 8.28 10.23 -10.11
CA SER A 75 7.40 11.19 -10.77
C SER A 75 6.08 10.58 -11.24
N MET A 76 6.06 9.29 -11.61
CA MET A 76 4.81 8.61 -11.95
C MET A 76 3.91 8.38 -10.73
N PHE A 77 4.51 8.11 -9.55
CA PHE A 77 3.78 7.90 -8.29
C PHE A 77 3.22 9.21 -7.73
N THR A 78 3.86 10.34 -7.99
CA THR A 78 3.45 11.67 -7.51
C THR A 78 2.64 12.47 -8.53
N ALA A 79 2.52 11.98 -9.77
CA ALA A 79 1.76 12.66 -10.81
C ALA A 79 0.30 12.93 -10.36
N PRO A 80 -0.24 14.13 -10.60
CA PRO A 80 -1.63 14.41 -10.33
C PRO A 80 -2.53 13.54 -11.22
N LEU A 81 -3.68 13.14 -10.70
CA LEU A 81 -4.71 12.50 -11.53
C LEU A 81 -5.15 13.50 -12.59
N GLN A 82 -5.21 13.08 -13.86
CA GLN A 82 -5.69 13.96 -14.93
C GLN A 82 -7.17 14.29 -14.70
N GLU A 83 -7.51 15.58 -14.70
CA GLU A 83 -8.89 16.05 -14.64
C GLU A 83 -9.68 15.46 -15.82
N GLY A 84 -10.66 14.63 -15.52
CA GLY A 84 -11.49 13.92 -16.52
C GLY A 84 -11.83 12.48 -16.13
N SER A 85 -11.20 11.90 -15.11
CA SER A 85 -11.46 10.52 -14.68
C SER A 85 -12.39 10.40 -13.46
N VAL A 86 -13.02 11.49 -13.02
CA VAL A 86 -14.07 11.43 -11.99
C VAL A 86 -15.40 11.01 -12.65
N ALA A 87 -15.55 9.73 -12.92
CA ALA A 87 -16.87 9.15 -12.95
C ALA A 87 -17.44 9.28 -11.53
N SER A 88 -18.48 10.08 -11.38
CA SER A 88 -19.14 10.41 -10.12
C SER A 88 -19.52 9.13 -9.36
N ALA A 89 -18.76 8.78 -8.36
CA ALA A 89 -19.10 7.75 -7.41
C ALA A 89 -19.84 8.38 -6.23
N SER A 90 -21.01 8.99 -6.52
CA SER A 90 -22.01 9.33 -5.52
C SER A 90 -23.10 8.27 -5.57
N GLN A 91 -22.84 7.09 -5.04
CA GLN A 91 -23.90 6.19 -4.55
C GLN A 91 -23.39 5.42 -3.34
N LYS A 92 -23.85 5.84 -2.16
CA LYS A 92 -23.90 5.01 -0.96
C LYS A 92 -24.83 3.82 -1.24
N GLY A 93 -24.33 2.62 -0.98
CA GLY A 93 -25.19 1.49 -0.71
C GLY A 93 -25.07 0.35 -1.70
N SER A 94 -24.81 -0.81 -1.13
CA SER A 94 -24.91 -2.15 -1.70
C SER A 94 -23.59 -2.75 -2.20
N TYR A 95 -23.05 -3.63 -1.38
CA TYR A 95 -21.98 -4.56 -1.77
C TYR A 95 -22.50 -5.51 -2.84
N SER A 96 -22.22 -5.24 -4.08
CA SER A 96 -22.39 -6.17 -5.18
C SER A 96 -21.02 -6.66 -5.61
N THR A 97 -20.80 -7.96 -5.49
CA THR A 97 -19.64 -8.71 -5.95
C THR A 97 -19.69 -8.82 -7.48
N VAL A 98 -19.54 -7.71 -8.18
CA VAL A 98 -19.35 -7.72 -9.64
C VAL A 98 -18.04 -7.01 -9.92
N ILE A 99 -17.02 -7.80 -10.19
CA ILE A 99 -15.76 -7.32 -10.76
C ILE A 99 -16.06 -6.95 -12.20
N ASP A 100 -16.10 -5.66 -12.53
CA ASP A 100 -16.23 -5.21 -13.90
C ASP A 100 -15.08 -5.76 -14.74
N PRO A 101 -15.36 -6.36 -15.91
CA PRO A 101 -14.32 -6.86 -16.80
C PRO A 101 -13.47 -5.70 -17.31
N ILE A 102 -12.18 -5.90 -17.23
CA ILE A 102 -11.06 -5.09 -17.69
C ILE A 102 -11.45 -4.17 -18.84
N THR A 103 -11.47 -2.88 -18.59
CA THR A 103 -11.57 -1.83 -19.61
C THR A 103 -10.44 -1.99 -20.62
N SER A 104 -10.76 -1.77 -21.90
CA SER A 104 -9.87 -1.81 -23.05
C SER A 104 -8.59 -0.98 -22.84
N PRO A 105 -7.48 -1.31 -23.54
CA PRO A 105 -6.18 -0.62 -23.43
C PRO A 105 -6.25 0.90 -23.55
N ASP A 106 -7.25 1.43 -24.23
CA ASP A 106 -7.43 2.86 -24.47
C ASP A 106 -7.93 3.65 -23.25
N ASN A 107 -8.51 2.98 -22.24
CA ASN A 107 -8.89 3.58 -20.95
C ASN A 107 -7.79 3.54 -19.88
N ALA A 108 -6.68 2.84 -20.14
CA ALA A 108 -5.56 2.74 -19.21
C ALA A 108 -4.81 4.08 -19.02
N ALA A 109 -4.90 4.98 -20.00
CA ALA A 109 -4.25 6.30 -19.93
C ALA A 109 -4.93 7.28 -18.96
N GLN A 110 -6.20 7.02 -18.57
CA GLN A 110 -6.98 7.85 -17.63
C GLN A 110 -7.09 7.24 -16.23
N ALA A 111 -6.79 5.96 -16.07
CA ALA A 111 -6.76 5.30 -14.78
C ALA A 111 -5.38 5.53 -14.14
N GLY A 112 -5.31 6.18 -12.98
CA GLY A 112 -4.06 6.39 -12.24
C GLY A 112 -3.25 5.10 -12.06
N LEU A 113 -1.96 5.25 -11.74
CA LEU A 113 -1.02 4.15 -11.55
C LEU A 113 -1.60 3.08 -10.59
N ARG A 114 -1.45 1.81 -10.94
CA ARG A 114 -1.99 0.66 -10.19
C ARG A 114 -0.87 -0.17 -9.57
N VAL A 115 -0.92 -0.34 -8.26
CA VAL A 115 0.09 -1.10 -7.50
C VAL A 115 -0.58 -2.25 -6.75
N LEU A 116 -0.04 -3.46 -6.90
CA LEU A 116 -0.43 -4.62 -6.10
C LEU A 116 0.54 -4.76 -4.93
N ASP A 117 0.02 -4.77 -3.71
CA ASP A 117 0.75 -5.24 -2.53
C ASP A 117 0.37 -6.69 -2.26
N LEU A 118 1.26 -7.62 -2.58
CA LEU A 118 1.01 -9.05 -2.43
C LEU A 118 1.60 -9.59 -1.14
N GLY A 119 0.74 -10.22 -0.34
CA GLY A 119 1.10 -10.68 1.00
C GLY A 119 1.14 -9.53 1.99
N THR A 120 0.22 -8.59 1.86
CA THR A 120 0.18 -7.34 2.63
C THR A 120 0.12 -7.55 4.15
N GLY A 121 -0.34 -8.71 4.61
CA GLY A 121 -0.55 -8.96 6.03
C GLY A 121 -1.51 -7.97 6.64
N GLY A 122 -1.07 -7.25 7.66
CA GLY A 122 -1.83 -6.16 8.29
C GLY A 122 -1.80 -4.84 7.51
N GLY A 123 -1.33 -4.82 6.25
CA GLY A 123 -1.29 -3.62 5.40
C GLY A 123 0.11 -3.07 5.12
N PHE A 124 1.17 -3.89 5.26
CA PHE A 124 2.54 -3.46 5.00
C PHE A 124 3.16 -4.19 3.80
N PRO A 125 3.75 -3.45 2.83
CA PRO A 125 4.02 -2.02 2.83
C PRO A 125 2.89 -1.13 2.30
N GLY A 126 1.74 -1.69 1.87
CA GLY A 126 0.73 -0.99 1.08
C GLY A 126 0.10 0.22 1.75
N ILE A 127 -0.29 0.14 3.04
CA ILE A 127 -0.92 1.28 3.75
C ILE A 127 0.03 2.47 3.88
N PRO A 128 1.28 2.34 4.36
CA PRO A 128 2.22 3.45 4.37
C PRO A 128 2.46 4.06 2.99
N LEU A 129 2.55 3.23 1.95
CA LEU A 129 2.72 3.71 0.58
C LEU A 129 1.46 4.42 0.05
N ALA A 130 0.27 3.96 0.43
CA ALA A 130 -0.98 4.60 0.03
C ALA A 130 -1.17 5.98 0.68
N VAL A 131 -0.70 6.15 1.93
CA VAL A 131 -0.62 7.48 2.56
C VAL A 131 0.35 8.38 1.81
N MET A 132 1.51 7.85 1.42
CA MET A 132 2.57 8.59 0.73
C MET A 132 2.19 8.98 -0.70
N PHE A 133 1.41 8.16 -1.39
CA PHE A 133 1.07 8.33 -2.79
C PHE A 133 -0.45 8.32 -3.01
N PRO A 134 -1.17 9.40 -2.65
CA PRO A 134 -2.64 9.44 -2.70
C PRO A 134 -3.22 9.31 -4.10
N ASN A 135 -2.44 9.61 -5.15
CA ASN A 135 -2.86 9.51 -6.55
C ASN A 135 -2.65 8.12 -7.17
N VAL A 136 -2.06 7.18 -6.41
CA VAL A 136 -1.82 5.80 -6.84
C VAL A 136 -2.91 4.89 -6.28
N ARG A 137 -3.44 3.99 -7.09
CA ARG A 137 -4.42 2.98 -6.66
C ARG A 137 -3.69 1.73 -6.16
N PHE A 138 -3.90 1.38 -4.91
CA PHE A 138 -3.31 0.21 -4.27
C PHE A 138 -4.35 -0.90 -4.10
N THR A 139 -4.02 -2.11 -4.58
CA THR A 139 -4.74 -3.35 -4.25
C THR A 139 -3.89 -4.14 -3.28
N LEU A 140 -4.33 -4.25 -2.04
CA LEU A 140 -3.64 -4.99 -0.98
C LEU A 140 -4.25 -6.39 -0.87
N CYS A 141 -3.45 -7.41 -1.13
CA CYS A 141 -3.90 -8.79 -1.18
C CYS A 141 -3.19 -9.68 -0.15
N ASP A 142 -3.96 -10.44 0.60
CA ASP A 142 -3.46 -11.52 1.46
C ASP A 142 -4.44 -12.69 1.48
N SER A 143 -3.92 -13.92 1.55
CA SER A 143 -4.76 -15.13 1.63
C SER A 143 -5.33 -15.37 3.03
N VAL A 144 -4.82 -14.69 4.05
CA VAL A 144 -5.25 -14.83 5.44
C VAL A 144 -6.30 -13.78 5.78
N GLY A 145 -7.58 -14.15 5.75
CA GLY A 145 -8.70 -13.24 5.93
C GLY A 145 -8.66 -12.40 7.21
N LYS A 146 -8.16 -12.96 8.33
CA LYS A 146 -8.01 -12.18 9.58
C LYS A 146 -7.07 -10.98 9.41
N LYS A 147 -6.02 -11.12 8.62
CA LYS A 147 -5.07 -10.03 8.36
C LYS A 147 -5.69 -8.96 7.46
N THR A 148 -6.45 -9.37 6.45
CA THR A 148 -7.13 -8.42 5.56
C THR A 148 -8.22 -7.61 6.25
N ILE A 149 -8.84 -8.15 7.33
CA ILE A 149 -9.74 -7.37 8.19
C ILE A 149 -8.97 -6.21 8.81
N VAL A 150 -7.82 -6.45 9.42
CA VAL A 150 -7.01 -5.39 10.05
C VAL A 150 -6.60 -4.35 9.01
N ALA A 151 -6.06 -4.77 7.86
CA ALA A 151 -5.67 -3.84 6.80
C ALA A 151 -6.84 -2.94 6.35
N ARG A 152 -8.05 -3.51 6.22
CA ARG A 152 -9.26 -2.76 5.84
C ARG A 152 -9.65 -1.74 6.89
N GLU A 153 -9.68 -2.14 8.15
CA GLU A 153 -10.07 -1.26 9.25
C GLU A 153 -9.07 -0.11 9.44
N ILE A 154 -7.78 -0.38 9.30
CA ILE A 154 -6.76 0.68 9.30
C ILE A 154 -6.93 1.61 8.09
N ALA A 155 -7.13 1.08 6.89
CA ALA A 155 -7.36 1.91 5.70
C ALA A 155 -8.60 2.81 5.87
N ASN A 156 -9.70 2.27 6.39
CA ASN A 156 -10.94 3.01 6.68
C ASN A 156 -10.71 4.09 7.73
N MET A 157 -10.04 3.76 8.84
CA MET A 157 -9.73 4.70 9.92
C MET A 157 -8.89 5.89 9.41
N LEU A 158 -7.95 5.61 8.50
CA LEU A 158 -7.09 6.63 7.89
C LEU A 158 -7.76 7.41 6.76
N GLY A 159 -8.96 7.04 6.34
CA GLY A 159 -9.66 7.66 5.21
C GLY A 159 -8.91 7.50 3.89
N LEU A 160 -8.44 6.29 3.59
CA LEU A 160 -7.71 6.01 2.36
C LEU A 160 -8.69 5.57 1.26
N ASP A 161 -8.99 6.47 0.34
CA ASP A 161 -9.89 6.21 -0.80
C ASP A 161 -9.18 5.53 -1.98
N ASN A 162 -7.86 5.44 -1.91
CA ASN A 162 -7.00 4.87 -2.93
C ASN A 162 -6.57 3.42 -2.65
N VAL A 163 -7.23 2.75 -1.68
CA VAL A 163 -6.89 1.39 -1.24
C VAL A 163 -8.07 0.44 -1.42
N GLU A 164 -7.82 -0.68 -2.09
CA GLU A 164 -8.73 -1.82 -2.17
C GLU A 164 -8.10 -3.01 -1.43
N ILE A 165 -8.87 -3.67 -0.54
CA ILE A 165 -8.40 -4.84 0.22
C ILE A 165 -9.05 -6.11 -0.32
N VAL A 166 -8.22 -7.06 -0.77
CA VAL A 166 -8.65 -8.33 -1.36
C VAL A 166 -8.17 -9.50 -0.52
N ASN A 167 -9.10 -10.35 -0.08
CA ASN A 167 -8.76 -11.62 0.54
C ASN A 167 -8.75 -12.71 -0.53
N ALA A 168 -7.58 -13.00 -1.08
CA ALA A 168 -7.40 -13.98 -2.15
C ALA A 168 -5.98 -14.52 -2.17
N ARG A 169 -5.78 -15.62 -2.89
CA ARG A 169 -4.45 -16.07 -3.30
C ARG A 169 -4.01 -15.28 -4.53
N ALA A 170 -2.69 -15.08 -4.69
CA ALA A 170 -2.11 -14.35 -5.81
C ALA A 170 -2.57 -14.88 -7.17
N GLU A 171 -2.65 -16.20 -7.30
CA GLU A 171 -2.99 -16.87 -8.56
C GLU A 171 -4.41 -16.54 -9.03
N SER A 172 -5.33 -16.29 -8.09
CA SER A 172 -6.74 -16.01 -8.39
C SER A 172 -7.03 -14.52 -8.64
N LEU A 173 -6.05 -13.63 -8.44
CA LEU A 173 -6.23 -12.20 -8.70
C LEU A 173 -6.34 -11.95 -10.21
N PRO A 174 -7.46 -11.39 -10.67
CA PRO A 174 -7.58 -10.95 -12.04
C PRO A 174 -6.79 -9.67 -12.31
N GLY A 175 -6.48 -9.43 -13.55
CA GLY A 175 -5.93 -8.15 -13.99
C GLY A 175 -4.40 -8.06 -13.96
N ARG A 176 -3.95 -6.90 -14.36
CA ARG A 176 -2.53 -6.53 -14.46
C ARG A 176 -2.32 -5.19 -13.78
N PHE A 177 -1.23 -5.07 -13.06
CA PHE A 177 -0.82 -3.88 -12.32
C PHE A 177 0.38 -3.22 -13.00
N ASP A 178 0.68 -1.98 -12.68
CA ASP A 178 1.91 -1.36 -13.15
C ASP A 178 3.10 -1.86 -12.34
N PHE A 179 2.94 -1.91 -11.02
CA PHE A 179 3.95 -2.40 -10.10
C PHE A 179 3.39 -3.44 -9.16
N VAL A 180 4.28 -4.30 -8.67
CA VAL A 180 4.03 -5.16 -7.52
C VAL A 180 4.98 -4.74 -6.41
N VAL A 181 4.46 -4.55 -5.21
CA VAL A 181 5.24 -4.37 -3.98
C VAL A 181 5.00 -5.57 -3.09
N SER A 182 5.99 -5.94 -2.28
CA SER A 182 5.83 -6.99 -1.28
C SER A 182 6.91 -6.88 -0.23
N ARG A 183 6.66 -7.42 0.97
CA ARG A 183 7.59 -7.47 2.08
C ARG A 183 7.57 -8.82 2.78
N ALA A 184 8.73 -9.47 2.88
CA ALA A 184 8.98 -10.66 3.72
C ALA A 184 7.96 -11.81 3.57
N VAL A 185 7.45 -12.06 2.36
CA VAL A 185 6.41 -13.08 2.12
C VAL A 185 7.03 -14.46 1.88
N ALA A 186 8.11 -14.54 1.07
CA ALA A 186 8.78 -15.76 0.69
C ALA A 186 10.19 -15.45 0.19
N SER A 187 10.94 -16.46 -0.27
CA SER A 187 12.11 -16.18 -1.09
C SER A 187 11.69 -15.54 -2.43
N LEU A 188 12.56 -14.77 -3.06
CA LEU A 188 12.24 -14.17 -4.36
C LEU A 188 11.96 -15.25 -5.42
N THR A 189 12.61 -16.39 -5.31
CA THR A 189 12.43 -17.55 -6.19
C THR A 189 11.02 -18.13 -6.07
N ASP A 190 10.48 -18.19 -4.85
CA ASP A 190 9.13 -18.71 -4.59
C ASP A 190 8.06 -17.66 -4.88
N PHE A 191 8.39 -16.39 -4.67
CA PHE A 191 7.47 -15.26 -4.88
C PHE A 191 7.24 -14.96 -6.37
N TYR A 192 8.30 -15.01 -7.18
CA TYR A 192 8.23 -14.61 -8.59
C TYR A 192 7.15 -15.37 -9.41
N PRO A 193 6.98 -16.69 -9.27
CA PRO A 193 5.89 -17.41 -9.97
C PRO A 193 4.50 -16.85 -9.69
N TRP A 194 4.24 -16.35 -8.49
CA TRP A 194 2.93 -15.81 -8.11
C TRP A 194 2.59 -14.49 -8.81
N VAL A 195 3.60 -13.71 -9.16
CA VAL A 195 3.45 -12.38 -9.77
C VAL A 195 3.78 -12.34 -11.26
N LYS A 196 4.32 -13.43 -11.80
CA LYS A 196 4.65 -13.54 -13.22
C LYS A 196 3.43 -13.23 -14.09
N GLY A 197 3.56 -12.22 -14.96
CA GLY A 197 2.47 -11.78 -15.85
C GLY A 197 1.44 -10.85 -15.23
N LYS A 198 1.53 -10.55 -13.92
CA LYS A 198 0.59 -9.65 -13.22
C LYS A 198 1.04 -8.19 -13.18
N TYR A 199 2.22 -7.87 -13.66
CA TYR A 199 2.74 -6.49 -13.70
C TYR A 199 3.25 -6.13 -15.09
N SER A 200 3.29 -4.83 -15.38
CA SER A 200 3.75 -4.29 -16.65
C SER A 200 5.12 -3.62 -16.54
N ARG A 201 5.54 -3.19 -15.35
CA ARG A 201 6.77 -2.41 -15.15
C ARG A 201 7.77 -3.14 -14.26
N SER A 202 7.58 -3.13 -12.94
CA SER A 202 8.58 -3.67 -11.99
C SER A 202 7.96 -4.29 -10.75
N ILE A 203 8.77 -5.11 -10.09
CA ILE A 203 8.55 -5.59 -8.72
C ILE A 203 9.49 -4.81 -7.78
N LEU A 204 8.94 -4.25 -6.71
CA LEU A 204 9.67 -3.59 -5.63
C LEU A 204 9.54 -4.48 -4.38
N TYR A 205 10.55 -5.30 -4.14
CA TYR A 205 10.51 -6.33 -3.12
C TYR A 205 11.41 -5.95 -1.93
N LEU A 206 10.81 -5.80 -0.74
CA LEU A 206 11.53 -5.57 0.50
C LEU A 206 11.90 -6.91 1.14
N LYS A 207 13.18 -7.23 1.13
CA LYS A 207 13.73 -8.36 1.87
C LYS A 207 14.15 -7.87 3.26
N GLY A 208 13.61 -8.50 4.31
CA GLY A 208 14.14 -8.30 5.64
C GLY A 208 15.41 -9.13 5.85
N GLY A 209 16.33 -8.56 6.63
CA GLY A 209 17.58 -9.11 7.19
C GLY A 209 18.30 -10.23 6.45
N ASP A 210 19.54 -10.43 6.71
CA ASP A 210 20.45 -11.38 6.06
C ASP A 210 19.90 -12.56 5.27
#